data_8668c5bb2c16c4a0433dfd244fecda7f
#
_entry.id   8668c5bb2c16c4a0433dfd244fecda7f
#
_cell.length_a   1.000
_cell.length_b   1.000
_cell.length_c   1.000
_cell.angle_alpha   90.00
_cell.angle_beta   90.00
_cell.angle_gamma   90.00
#
_symmetry.space_group_name_H-M   'P 1'
#
loop_
_entity.id
_entity.type
_entity.pdbx_description
1 polymer ?
#
loop_
_entity_poly.entity_id
_entity_poly.type
_entity_poly.pdbx_seq_one_letter_code
_entity_poly.pdbx_strand_id
1 'polypeptide(L)'
;VRFGSEKYTGMLANLGFTGEQVIQNKMFAKSVESAQKRVEGNNFDMRKQLLNYDDVMNNQREIIYAKRNEILDNDSIHESTLALFRDHISDIVNMHLVDSNSLNDNDLSEILEASNENLLKSNRVVLSEIKDKKPDDIIDFIYDRVVSEYEEKLVDIPIEVVNEFEKAITLRVIDSYWMEHISTMSHLREGIGLRGYANENPLNAYTLEGYELFDNMMARINKDVSVYLLKSEIRQNVERKEVVKKTITNESKDTVKKPKKSDKVGRNQLCPCGSGKKYKQCCGK
;
A
#
# COMPACT_ATOMS: atom_id res chain seq x y z
N VAL A 1 13.66 -13.83 -36.92
CA VAL A 1 13.91 -15.14 -36.29
C VAL A 1 12.84 -15.54 -35.28
N ARG A 2 12.10 -14.63 -34.69
CA ARG A 2 11.02 -15.00 -33.69
C ARG A 2 9.79 -15.69 -34.32
N PHE A 3 9.57 -15.58 -35.65
CA PHE A 3 8.33 -16.06 -36.31
C PHE A 3 8.61 -16.87 -37.57
N GLY A 4 9.88 -17.01 -37.99
CA GLY A 4 10.28 -17.89 -39.06
C GLY A 4 10.94 -19.12 -38.46
N SER A 5 10.39 -20.31 -38.68
CA SER A 5 11.10 -21.51 -38.31
C SER A 5 12.36 -21.61 -39.20
N GLU A 6 13.41 -22.22 -38.70
CA GLU A 6 14.63 -22.52 -39.48
C GLU A 6 14.31 -23.21 -40.80
N LYS A 7 13.14 -23.91 -40.89
CA LYS A 7 12.63 -24.48 -42.15
C LYS A 7 12.39 -23.45 -43.24
N TYR A 8 11.83 -22.26 -42.88
CA TYR A 8 11.59 -21.21 -43.88
C TYR A 8 12.88 -20.54 -44.32
N THR A 9 13.84 -20.37 -43.42
CA THR A 9 15.18 -19.83 -43.77
C THR A 9 15.91 -20.77 -44.69
N GLY A 10 15.91 -22.07 -44.42
CA GLY A 10 16.50 -23.08 -45.30
C GLY A 10 15.79 -23.22 -46.65
N MET A 11 14.47 -23.11 -46.70
CA MET A 11 13.69 -23.13 -47.93
C MET A 11 13.94 -21.90 -48.81
N LEU A 12 14.11 -20.72 -48.20
CA LEU A 12 14.45 -19.49 -48.92
C LEU A 12 15.89 -19.53 -49.46
N ALA A 13 16.84 -20.06 -48.67
CA ALA A 13 18.22 -20.26 -49.14
C ALA A 13 18.29 -21.22 -50.32
N ASN A 14 17.52 -22.31 -50.32
CA ASN A 14 17.43 -23.28 -51.43
C ASN A 14 16.77 -22.69 -52.67
N LEU A 15 15.93 -21.66 -52.53
CA LEU A 15 15.29 -20.91 -53.62
C LEU A 15 16.18 -19.77 -54.15
N GLY A 16 17.40 -19.63 -53.63
CA GLY A 16 18.38 -18.65 -54.09
C GLY A 16 18.16 -17.22 -53.60
N PHE A 17 17.30 -17.02 -52.59
CA PHE A 17 17.08 -15.71 -51.99
C PHE A 17 18.22 -15.36 -51.02
N THR A 18 19.03 -14.38 -51.35
CA THR A 18 19.98 -13.73 -50.44
C THR A 18 19.25 -12.66 -49.61
N GLY A 19 19.62 -12.49 -48.33
CA GLY A 19 18.89 -11.72 -47.33
C GLY A 19 18.56 -10.24 -47.64
N GLU A 20 18.97 -9.71 -48.78
CA GLU A 20 18.72 -8.33 -49.22
C GLU A 20 17.59 -8.20 -50.27
N GLN A 21 17.03 -9.31 -50.71
CA GLN A 21 15.99 -9.27 -51.76
C GLN A 21 14.57 -9.12 -51.18
N VAL A 22 13.80 -8.19 -51.76
CA VAL A 22 12.42 -8.00 -51.41
C VAL A 22 11.58 -9.14 -52.03
N ILE A 23 11.01 -9.99 -51.19
CA ILE A 23 10.17 -11.11 -51.59
C ILE A 23 8.72 -10.62 -51.80
N GLN A 24 8.35 -10.39 -53.05
CA GLN A 24 6.98 -10.02 -53.43
C GLN A 24 6.11 -11.26 -53.72
N ASN A 25 5.82 -12.05 -52.70
CA ASN A 25 4.94 -13.20 -52.84
C ASN A 25 3.73 -13.08 -51.89
N LYS A 26 2.51 -13.18 -52.46
CA LYS A 26 1.25 -13.11 -51.68
C LYS A 26 1.20 -14.15 -50.55
N MET A 27 1.79 -15.30 -50.71
CA MET A 27 1.83 -16.38 -49.71
C MET A 27 2.68 -15.98 -48.51
N PHE A 28 3.87 -15.36 -48.73
CA PHE A 28 4.69 -14.83 -47.63
C PHE A 28 4.04 -13.63 -46.93
N ALA A 29 3.43 -12.71 -47.70
CA ALA A 29 2.72 -11.58 -47.12
C ALA A 29 1.59 -12.06 -46.17
N LYS A 30 0.80 -13.06 -46.61
CA LYS A 30 -0.22 -13.69 -45.78
C LYS A 30 0.29 -14.39 -44.54
N SER A 31 1.48 -15.06 -44.63
CA SER A 31 2.12 -15.70 -43.52
C SER A 31 2.62 -14.69 -42.49
N VAL A 32 3.22 -13.59 -42.93
CA VAL A 32 3.65 -12.47 -42.06
C VAL A 32 2.46 -11.80 -41.40
N GLU A 33 1.40 -11.51 -42.14
CA GLU A 33 0.16 -10.94 -41.58
C GLU A 33 -0.45 -11.86 -40.51
N SER A 34 -0.53 -13.17 -40.78
CA SER A 34 -1.01 -14.14 -39.80
C SER A 34 -0.13 -14.20 -38.55
N ALA A 35 1.20 -14.13 -38.69
CA ALA A 35 2.14 -14.08 -37.58
C ALA A 35 1.97 -12.79 -36.77
N GLN A 36 1.79 -11.65 -37.43
CA GLN A 36 1.56 -10.37 -36.76
C GLN A 36 0.23 -10.39 -35.97
N LYS A 37 -0.87 -10.84 -36.56
CA LYS A 37 -2.17 -10.99 -35.87
C LYS A 37 -2.06 -11.90 -34.64
N ARG A 38 -1.27 -12.97 -34.74
CA ARG A 38 -1.04 -13.88 -33.58
C ARG A 38 -0.28 -13.20 -32.46
N VAL A 39 0.75 -12.40 -32.79
CA VAL A 39 1.50 -11.63 -31.79
C VAL A 39 0.65 -10.56 -31.16
N GLU A 40 -0.14 -9.84 -31.95
CA GLU A 40 -1.08 -8.83 -31.46
C GLU A 40 -2.13 -9.45 -30.53
N GLY A 41 -2.70 -10.61 -30.92
CA GLY A 41 -3.61 -11.37 -30.06
C GLY A 41 -2.99 -11.76 -28.72
N ASN A 42 -1.80 -12.37 -28.74
CA ASN A 42 -1.10 -12.75 -27.52
C ASN A 42 -0.78 -11.53 -26.64
N ASN A 43 -0.36 -10.42 -27.24
CA ASN A 43 -0.08 -9.19 -26.50
C ASN A 43 -1.35 -8.55 -25.92
N PHE A 44 -2.47 -8.66 -26.66
CA PHE A 44 -3.77 -8.21 -26.18
C PHE A 44 -4.22 -9.03 -24.96
N ASP A 45 -4.14 -10.36 -25.07
CA ASP A 45 -4.55 -11.27 -24.00
C ASP A 45 -3.71 -11.05 -22.72
N MET A 46 -2.39 -10.89 -22.87
CA MET A 46 -1.52 -10.57 -21.74
C MET A 46 -1.87 -9.24 -21.07
N ARG A 47 -2.14 -8.20 -21.88
CA ARG A 47 -2.58 -6.90 -21.33
C ARG A 47 -3.92 -6.97 -20.66
N LYS A 48 -4.87 -7.70 -21.24
CA LYS A 48 -6.19 -7.92 -20.64
C LYS A 48 -6.10 -8.65 -19.30
N GLN A 49 -5.28 -9.70 -19.22
CA GLN A 49 -5.03 -10.37 -17.95
C GLN A 49 -4.44 -9.41 -16.91
N LEU A 50 -3.43 -8.62 -17.28
CA LEU A 50 -2.84 -7.65 -16.36
C LEU A 50 -3.87 -6.66 -15.82
N LEU A 51 -4.71 -6.12 -16.70
CA LEU A 51 -5.79 -5.20 -16.30
C LEU A 51 -6.78 -5.87 -15.34
N ASN A 52 -7.17 -7.11 -15.57
CA ASN A 52 -8.08 -7.82 -14.68
C ASN A 52 -7.50 -8.01 -13.26
N TYR A 53 -6.19 -8.23 -13.13
CA TYR A 53 -5.52 -8.27 -11.82
C TYR A 53 -5.45 -6.87 -11.18
N ASP A 54 -5.18 -5.85 -11.99
CA ASP A 54 -5.09 -4.47 -11.50
C ASP A 54 -6.46 -3.93 -11.07
N ASP A 55 -7.56 -4.36 -11.71
CA ASP A 55 -8.93 -3.95 -11.36
C ASP A 55 -9.29 -4.36 -9.91
N VAL A 56 -8.86 -5.54 -9.44
CA VAL A 56 -9.08 -5.97 -8.05
C VAL A 56 -8.42 -4.99 -7.08
N MET A 57 -7.17 -4.64 -7.33
CA MET A 57 -6.44 -3.69 -6.50
C MET A 57 -6.99 -2.26 -6.59
N ASN A 58 -7.48 -1.85 -7.76
CA ASN A 58 -8.08 -0.53 -7.95
C ASN A 58 -9.37 -0.38 -7.14
N ASN A 59 -10.24 -1.39 -7.15
CA ASN A 59 -11.47 -1.38 -6.36
C ASN A 59 -11.15 -1.26 -4.85
N GLN A 60 -10.19 -2.02 -4.35
CA GLN A 60 -9.75 -1.94 -2.95
C GLN A 60 -9.14 -0.57 -2.61
N ARG A 61 -8.37 0.01 -3.55
CA ARG A 61 -7.79 1.35 -3.41
C ARG A 61 -8.87 2.42 -3.32
N GLU A 62 -9.89 2.35 -4.16
CA GLU A 62 -11.00 3.28 -4.13
C GLU A 62 -11.72 3.28 -2.78
N ILE A 63 -11.96 2.09 -2.20
CA ILE A 63 -12.58 1.96 -0.88
C ILE A 63 -11.71 2.62 0.21
N ILE A 64 -10.42 2.30 0.23
CA ILE A 64 -9.49 2.86 1.24
C ILE A 64 -9.35 4.38 1.10
N TYR A 65 -9.25 4.88 -0.13
CA TYR A 65 -9.09 6.31 -0.36
C TYR A 65 -10.38 7.08 -0.07
N ALA A 66 -11.55 6.51 -0.35
CA ALA A 66 -12.83 7.08 0.05
C ALA A 66 -12.91 7.20 1.58
N LYS A 67 -12.56 6.14 2.32
CA LYS A 67 -12.52 6.14 3.79
C LYS A 67 -11.52 7.17 4.34
N ARG A 68 -10.34 7.29 3.74
CA ARG A 68 -9.35 8.31 4.13
C ARG A 68 -9.84 9.73 3.89
N ASN A 69 -10.46 9.97 2.73
CA ASN A 69 -11.01 11.29 2.42
C ASN A 69 -12.15 11.66 3.36
N GLU A 70 -13.02 10.72 3.69
CA GLU A 70 -14.08 10.93 4.68
C GLU A 70 -13.50 11.38 6.05
N ILE A 71 -12.43 10.74 6.51
CA ILE A 71 -11.75 11.12 7.76
C ILE A 71 -11.12 12.52 7.67
N LEU A 72 -10.55 12.87 6.51
CA LEU A 72 -9.89 14.16 6.32
C LEU A 72 -10.89 15.32 6.19
N ASP A 73 -11.97 15.09 5.45
CA ASP A 73 -12.95 16.13 5.10
C ASP A 73 -13.94 16.43 6.24
N ASN A 74 -14.23 15.46 7.11
CA ASN A 74 -15.10 15.68 8.28
C ASN A 74 -14.35 16.48 9.36
N ASP A 75 -15.01 17.44 10.00
CA ASP A 75 -14.43 18.18 11.12
C ASP A 75 -14.18 17.29 12.34
N SER A 76 -15.09 16.37 12.62
CA SER A 76 -14.99 15.38 13.69
C SER A 76 -15.34 13.98 13.18
N ILE A 77 -14.63 12.97 13.67
CA ILE A 77 -14.92 11.55 13.43
C ILE A 77 -15.35 10.81 14.70
N HIS A 78 -15.68 11.55 15.76
CA HIS A 78 -15.96 11.00 17.07
C HIS A 78 -17.09 9.97 17.05
N GLU A 79 -18.24 10.26 16.39
CA GLU A 79 -19.34 9.31 16.25
C GLU A 79 -18.92 8.03 15.52
N SER A 80 -18.12 8.16 14.46
CA SER A 80 -17.57 7.03 13.73
C SER A 80 -16.61 6.22 14.61
N THR A 81 -15.85 6.88 15.47
CA THR A 81 -14.95 6.24 16.45
C THR A 81 -15.75 5.42 17.48
N LEU A 82 -16.84 5.96 18.01
CA LEU A 82 -17.72 5.24 18.93
C LEU A 82 -18.37 4.02 18.24
N ALA A 83 -18.77 4.16 16.97
CA ALA A 83 -19.28 3.04 16.19
C ALA A 83 -18.22 1.93 16.01
N LEU A 84 -16.95 2.29 15.74
CA LEU A 84 -15.84 1.33 15.67
C LEU A 84 -15.63 0.55 16.97
N PHE A 85 -15.79 1.20 18.12
CA PHE A 85 -15.72 0.51 19.40
C PHE A 85 -16.82 -0.54 19.53
N ARG A 86 -18.06 -0.18 19.14
CA ARG A 86 -19.19 -1.11 19.16
C ARG A 86 -18.99 -2.30 18.24
N ASP A 87 -18.52 -2.06 17.01
CA ASP A 87 -18.23 -3.10 16.02
C ASP A 87 -17.16 -4.05 16.57
N HIS A 88 -16.09 -3.51 17.13
CA HIS A 88 -15.01 -4.34 17.68
C HIS A 88 -15.48 -5.20 18.88
N ILE A 89 -16.31 -4.64 19.77
CA ILE A 89 -16.92 -5.40 20.88
C ILE A 89 -17.85 -6.49 20.34
N SER A 90 -18.65 -6.16 19.33
CA SER A 90 -19.54 -7.10 18.67
C SER A 90 -18.74 -8.26 18.04
N ASP A 91 -17.61 -7.99 17.39
CA ASP A 91 -16.72 -9.00 16.81
C ASP A 91 -16.17 -9.93 17.91
N ILE A 92 -15.73 -9.38 19.05
CA ILE A 92 -15.25 -10.18 20.18
C ILE A 92 -16.34 -11.14 20.69
N VAL A 93 -17.57 -10.66 20.87
CA VAL A 93 -18.66 -11.49 21.36
C VAL A 93 -19.11 -12.52 20.33
N ASN A 94 -19.27 -12.12 19.06
CA ASN A 94 -19.74 -12.98 17.98
C ASN A 94 -18.73 -14.09 17.62
N MET A 95 -17.44 -13.88 17.85
CA MET A 95 -16.40 -14.90 17.63
C MET A 95 -16.63 -16.15 18.50
N HIS A 96 -17.29 -15.98 19.66
CA HIS A 96 -17.62 -17.04 20.61
C HIS A 96 -19.04 -17.61 20.46
N LEU A 97 -19.86 -17.08 19.53
CA LEU A 97 -21.24 -17.51 19.28
C LEU A 97 -21.39 -18.59 18.21
N VAL A 98 -20.29 -19.26 17.79
CA VAL A 98 -20.21 -20.04 16.54
C VAL A 98 -21.22 -21.20 16.44
N ASP A 99 -21.72 -21.80 17.54
CA ASP A 99 -22.58 -23.00 17.47
C ASP A 99 -23.86 -22.97 18.35
N SER A 100 -24.06 -21.96 19.17
CA SER A 100 -25.24 -21.87 20.03
C SER A 100 -25.60 -20.42 20.36
N ASN A 101 -26.89 -20.10 20.36
CA ASN A 101 -27.39 -18.79 20.83
C ASN A 101 -27.13 -18.52 22.34
N SER A 102 -26.30 -19.32 23.00
CA SER A 102 -25.97 -19.20 24.42
C SER A 102 -24.46 -19.32 24.63
N LEU A 103 -23.90 -18.36 25.34
CA LEU A 103 -22.50 -18.31 25.78
C LEU A 103 -22.35 -19.18 27.04
N ASN A 104 -21.32 -20.02 27.08
CA ASN A 104 -20.98 -20.76 28.29
C ASN A 104 -20.03 -19.94 29.19
N ASP A 105 -19.79 -20.42 30.43
CA ASP A 105 -18.91 -19.70 31.40
C ASP A 105 -17.46 -19.51 30.88
N ASN A 106 -16.97 -20.41 30.01
CA ASN A 106 -15.64 -20.28 29.38
C ASN A 106 -15.63 -19.17 28.33
N ASP A 107 -16.65 -19.16 27.44
CA ASP A 107 -16.80 -18.11 26.41
C ASP A 107 -16.89 -16.74 27.06
N LEU A 108 -17.66 -16.60 28.14
CA LEU A 108 -17.77 -15.37 28.90
C LEU A 108 -16.43 -14.95 29.51
N SER A 109 -15.63 -15.90 29.98
CA SER A 109 -14.31 -15.61 30.53
C SER A 109 -13.34 -15.11 29.45
N GLU A 110 -13.35 -15.71 28.26
CA GLU A 110 -12.53 -15.30 27.12
C GLU A 110 -12.94 -13.91 26.58
N ILE A 111 -14.25 -13.65 26.48
CA ILE A 111 -14.79 -12.33 26.12
C ILE A 111 -14.33 -11.26 27.12
N LEU A 112 -14.38 -11.57 28.41
CA LEU A 112 -13.94 -10.66 29.47
C LEU A 112 -12.43 -10.40 29.41
N GLU A 113 -11.63 -11.44 29.22
CA GLU A 113 -10.19 -11.31 29.10
C GLU A 113 -9.84 -10.42 27.89
N ALA A 114 -10.41 -10.73 26.73
CA ALA A 114 -10.20 -9.94 25.51
C ALA A 114 -10.64 -8.48 25.68
N SER A 115 -11.81 -8.23 26.27
CA SER A 115 -12.33 -6.87 26.47
C SER A 115 -11.52 -6.09 27.50
N ASN A 116 -11.18 -6.71 28.64
CA ASN A 116 -10.40 -6.07 29.70
C ASN A 116 -8.95 -5.79 29.28
N GLU A 117 -8.35 -6.67 28.46
CA GLU A 117 -6.98 -6.47 28.00
C GLU A 117 -6.89 -5.44 26.88
N ASN A 118 -7.83 -5.44 25.95
CA ASN A 118 -7.74 -4.62 24.76
C ASN A 118 -8.46 -3.27 24.88
N LEU A 119 -9.60 -3.22 25.56
CA LEU A 119 -10.48 -2.05 25.53
C LEU A 119 -10.50 -1.25 26.84
N LEU A 120 -10.40 -1.89 27.99
CA LEU A 120 -10.54 -1.23 29.30
C LEU A 120 -9.18 -1.10 29.97
N LYS A 121 -8.94 0.03 30.63
CA LYS A 121 -7.73 0.30 31.41
C LYS A 121 -7.98 0.20 32.92
N SER A 122 -9.03 0.85 33.39
CA SER A 122 -9.35 1.00 34.81
C SER A 122 -10.64 0.31 35.20
N ASN A 123 -11.64 0.37 34.37
CA ASN A 123 -13.03 0.00 34.68
C ASN A 123 -13.36 -1.43 34.23
N ARG A 124 -12.60 -2.40 34.71
CA ARG A 124 -12.71 -3.80 34.27
C ARG A 124 -14.07 -4.41 34.55
N VAL A 125 -14.60 -5.15 33.59
CA VAL A 125 -15.84 -5.93 33.73
C VAL A 125 -15.53 -7.25 34.43
N VAL A 126 -16.42 -7.68 35.30
CA VAL A 126 -16.33 -8.96 36.02
C VAL A 126 -17.42 -9.93 35.59
N LEU A 127 -17.15 -11.24 35.71
CA LEU A 127 -18.04 -12.29 35.24
C LEU A 127 -19.47 -12.21 35.82
N SER A 128 -19.59 -11.81 37.09
CA SER A 128 -20.89 -11.69 37.76
C SER A 128 -21.80 -10.61 37.13
N GLU A 129 -21.23 -9.66 36.37
CA GLU A 129 -22.03 -8.58 35.74
C GLU A 129 -22.64 -9.00 34.39
N ILE A 130 -22.11 -10.06 33.76
CA ILE A 130 -22.52 -10.49 32.40
C ILE A 130 -23.11 -11.91 32.37
N LYS A 131 -22.99 -12.71 33.44
CA LYS A 131 -23.29 -14.14 33.46
C LYS A 131 -24.71 -14.53 33.00
N ASP A 132 -25.69 -13.68 33.27
CA ASP A 132 -27.10 -13.95 32.96
C ASP A 132 -27.66 -13.08 31.82
N LYS A 133 -26.77 -12.40 31.08
CA LYS A 133 -27.15 -11.50 30.00
C LYS A 133 -27.14 -12.22 28.64
N LYS A 134 -27.96 -11.72 27.72
CA LYS A 134 -27.95 -12.13 26.33
C LYS A 134 -26.70 -11.52 25.63
N PRO A 135 -26.26 -12.11 24.53
CA PRO A 135 -25.09 -11.59 23.78
C PRO A 135 -25.20 -10.09 23.45
N ASP A 136 -26.36 -9.64 22.96
CA ASP A 136 -26.60 -8.23 22.65
C ASP A 136 -26.50 -7.32 23.89
N ASP A 137 -27.07 -7.78 25.03
CA ASP A 137 -26.99 -7.05 26.30
C ASP A 137 -25.56 -6.99 26.85
N ILE A 138 -24.73 -8.00 26.54
CA ILE A 138 -23.28 -8.02 26.88
C ILE A 138 -22.54 -6.99 26.06
N ILE A 139 -22.80 -6.93 24.75
CA ILE A 139 -22.21 -5.93 23.85
C ILE A 139 -22.54 -4.52 24.36
N ASP A 140 -23.80 -4.23 24.61
CA ASP A 140 -24.22 -2.93 25.09
C ASP A 140 -23.59 -2.58 26.45
N PHE A 141 -23.50 -3.54 27.36
CA PHE A 141 -22.90 -3.35 28.68
C PHE A 141 -21.41 -3.03 28.62
N ILE A 142 -20.64 -3.77 27.80
CA ILE A 142 -19.22 -3.52 27.61
C ILE A 142 -19.01 -2.19 26.88
N TYR A 143 -19.85 -1.89 25.88
CA TYR A 143 -19.80 -0.67 25.11
C TYR A 143 -20.00 0.58 26.00
N ASP A 144 -21.05 0.59 26.82
CA ASP A 144 -21.33 1.71 27.74
C ASP A 144 -20.12 1.95 28.68
N ARG A 145 -19.49 0.87 29.15
CA ARG A 145 -18.33 0.95 30.03
C ARG A 145 -17.08 1.51 29.30
N VAL A 146 -16.85 1.07 28.06
CA VAL A 146 -15.76 1.55 27.21
C VAL A 146 -15.95 3.02 26.85
N VAL A 147 -17.15 3.41 26.46
CA VAL A 147 -17.46 4.80 26.10
C VAL A 147 -17.30 5.71 27.33
N SER A 148 -17.84 5.31 28.50
CA SER A 148 -17.66 6.08 29.71
C SER A 148 -16.21 6.31 30.08
N GLU A 149 -15.35 5.27 30.00
CA GLU A 149 -13.92 5.40 30.27
C GLU A 149 -13.21 6.28 29.21
N TYR A 150 -13.65 6.19 27.95
CA TYR A 150 -13.10 7.01 26.88
C TYR A 150 -13.48 8.48 27.01
N GLU A 151 -14.74 8.77 27.31
CA GLU A 151 -15.20 10.15 27.52
C GLU A 151 -14.56 10.79 28.76
N GLU A 152 -14.45 10.04 29.87
CA GLU A 152 -13.72 10.51 31.06
C GLU A 152 -12.28 10.91 30.73
N LYS A 153 -11.59 10.15 29.86
CA LYS A 153 -10.25 10.48 29.37
C LYS A 153 -10.20 11.79 28.58
N LEU A 154 -11.29 12.18 27.92
CA LEU A 154 -11.35 13.35 27.05
C LEU A 154 -11.84 14.63 27.75
N VAL A 155 -12.41 14.55 28.95
CA VAL A 155 -13.06 15.68 29.67
C VAL A 155 -12.17 16.93 29.74
N ASP A 156 -10.88 16.77 30.03
CA ASP A 156 -9.95 17.89 30.23
C ASP A 156 -9.22 18.31 28.93
N ILE A 157 -9.61 17.79 27.77
CA ILE A 157 -8.91 17.98 26.51
C ILE A 157 -9.76 18.86 25.56
N PRO A 158 -9.18 19.91 24.96
CA PRO A 158 -9.89 20.70 23.94
C PRO A 158 -10.38 19.84 22.78
N ILE A 159 -11.59 20.10 22.29
CA ILE A 159 -12.23 19.28 21.26
C ILE A 159 -11.41 19.24 19.95
N GLU A 160 -10.71 20.33 19.63
CA GLU A 160 -9.84 20.38 18.45
C GLU A 160 -8.68 19.37 18.54
N VAL A 161 -8.12 19.21 19.75
CA VAL A 161 -7.04 18.26 20.03
C VAL A 161 -7.57 16.83 19.99
N VAL A 162 -8.79 16.59 20.48
CA VAL A 162 -9.46 15.29 20.40
C VAL A 162 -9.67 14.90 18.94
N ASN A 163 -10.25 15.79 18.14
CA ASN A 163 -10.48 15.55 16.72
C ASN A 163 -9.19 15.27 15.96
N GLU A 164 -8.12 16.04 16.23
CA GLU A 164 -6.80 15.81 15.61
C GLU A 164 -6.21 14.45 16.04
N PHE A 165 -6.34 14.09 17.31
CA PHE A 165 -5.88 12.83 17.86
C PHE A 165 -6.58 11.63 17.23
N GLU A 166 -7.92 11.62 17.18
CA GLU A 166 -8.71 10.56 16.57
C GLU A 166 -8.37 10.38 15.08
N LYS A 167 -8.33 11.48 14.33
CA LYS A 167 -7.95 11.47 12.91
C LYS A 167 -6.52 10.94 12.69
N ALA A 168 -5.56 11.43 13.48
CA ALA A 168 -4.15 11.07 13.32
C ALA A 168 -3.90 9.59 13.57
N ILE A 169 -4.53 9.01 14.61
CA ILE A 169 -4.42 7.57 14.90
C ILE A 169 -5.07 6.76 13.80
N THR A 170 -6.32 7.10 13.45
CA THR A 170 -7.08 6.34 12.45
C THR A 170 -6.38 6.32 11.11
N LEU A 171 -5.92 7.49 10.61
CA LEU A 171 -5.17 7.58 9.36
C LEU A 171 -3.86 6.80 9.41
N ARG A 172 -3.12 6.90 10.51
CA ARG A 172 -1.85 6.18 10.67
C ARG A 172 -2.03 4.67 10.61
N VAL A 173 -3.06 4.14 11.25
CA VAL A 173 -3.37 2.70 11.23
C VAL A 173 -3.77 2.27 9.82
N ILE A 174 -4.70 2.99 9.19
CA ILE A 174 -5.12 2.72 7.81
C ILE A 174 -3.91 2.70 6.86
N ASP A 175 -3.05 3.70 6.92
CA ASP A 175 -1.88 3.80 6.05
C ASP A 175 -0.90 2.64 6.26
N SER A 176 -0.67 2.25 7.52
CA SER A 176 0.23 1.13 7.85
C SER A 176 -0.29 -0.18 7.27
N TYR A 177 -1.56 -0.51 7.51
CA TYR A 177 -2.16 -1.75 7.00
C TYR A 177 -2.33 -1.76 5.49
N TRP A 178 -2.65 -0.61 4.89
CA TRP A 178 -2.74 -0.49 3.44
C TRP A 178 -1.40 -0.76 2.75
N MET A 179 -0.30 -0.24 3.29
CA MET A 179 1.04 -0.50 2.75
C MET A 179 1.43 -1.98 2.86
N GLU A 180 1.12 -2.63 3.99
CA GLU A 180 1.31 -4.07 4.17
C GLU A 180 0.46 -4.87 3.18
N HIS A 181 -0.80 -4.48 2.99
CA HIS A 181 -1.73 -5.15 2.08
C HIS A 181 -1.27 -5.09 0.62
N ILE A 182 -0.79 -3.94 0.15
CA ILE A 182 -0.22 -3.81 -1.21
C ILE A 182 0.91 -4.82 -1.41
N SER A 183 1.81 -4.97 -0.42
CA SER A 183 2.90 -5.93 -0.48
C SER A 183 2.38 -7.38 -0.51
N THR A 184 1.41 -7.70 0.34
CA THR A 184 0.77 -9.02 0.41
C THR A 184 0.09 -9.39 -0.90
N MET A 185 -0.67 -8.46 -1.50
CA MET A 185 -1.31 -8.66 -2.80
C MET A 185 -0.31 -8.82 -3.95
N SER A 186 0.83 -8.14 -3.88
CA SER A 186 1.91 -8.34 -4.85
C SER A 186 2.49 -9.75 -4.78
N HIS A 187 2.74 -10.26 -3.56
CA HIS A 187 3.20 -11.64 -3.37
C HIS A 187 2.15 -12.68 -3.78
N LEU A 188 0.88 -12.42 -3.47
CA LEU A 188 -0.23 -13.28 -3.93
C LEU A 188 -0.23 -13.39 -5.46
N ARG A 189 -0.09 -12.24 -6.17
CA ARG A 189 -0.06 -12.20 -7.63
C ARG A 189 1.12 -12.99 -8.22
N GLU A 190 2.28 -12.96 -7.59
CA GLU A 190 3.45 -13.73 -8.03
C GLU A 190 3.21 -15.25 -7.92
N GLY A 191 2.53 -15.70 -6.86
CA GLY A 191 2.30 -17.12 -6.57
C GLY A 191 1.04 -17.71 -7.22
N ILE A 192 0.03 -16.89 -7.52
CA ILE A 192 -1.32 -17.36 -7.90
C ILE A 192 -1.34 -18.15 -9.20
N GLY A 193 -0.37 -17.93 -10.09
CA GLY A 193 -0.24 -18.68 -11.34
C GLY A 193 -0.10 -20.19 -11.16
N LEU A 194 0.41 -20.63 -10.00
CA LEU A 194 0.56 -22.05 -9.66
C LEU A 194 -0.79 -22.75 -9.47
N ARG A 195 -1.88 -22.02 -9.15
CA ARG A 195 -3.24 -22.55 -9.05
C ARG A 195 -3.73 -23.18 -10.37
N GLY A 196 -3.19 -22.69 -11.50
CA GLY A 196 -3.48 -23.27 -12.81
C GLY A 196 -3.12 -24.77 -12.94
N TYR A 197 -2.14 -25.24 -12.19
CA TYR A 197 -1.81 -26.69 -12.17
C TYR A 197 -2.87 -27.54 -11.44
N ALA A 198 -3.64 -26.93 -10.55
CA ALA A 198 -4.78 -27.56 -9.86
C ALA A 198 -6.10 -27.41 -10.63
N ASN A 199 -6.07 -26.99 -11.90
CA ASN A 199 -7.25 -26.69 -12.74
C ASN A 199 -8.15 -25.56 -12.19
N GLU A 200 -7.62 -24.70 -11.31
CA GLU A 200 -8.31 -23.50 -10.85
C GLU A 200 -7.98 -22.32 -11.79
N ASN A 201 -8.96 -21.45 -11.98
CA ASN A 201 -8.70 -20.21 -12.71
C ASN A 201 -7.90 -19.25 -11.82
N PRO A 202 -6.64 -18.90 -12.17
CA PRO A 202 -5.81 -18.08 -11.31
C PRO A 202 -6.39 -16.68 -11.02
N LEU A 203 -7.14 -16.10 -11.96
CA LEU A 203 -7.78 -14.80 -11.75
C LEU A 203 -8.90 -14.89 -10.72
N ASN A 204 -9.73 -15.92 -10.79
CA ASN A 204 -10.81 -16.14 -9.81
C ASN A 204 -10.24 -16.39 -8.41
N ALA A 205 -9.20 -17.22 -8.32
CA ALA A 205 -8.51 -17.48 -7.06
C ALA A 205 -7.90 -16.18 -6.49
N TYR A 206 -7.22 -15.38 -7.32
CA TYR A 206 -6.69 -14.08 -6.91
C TYR A 206 -7.76 -13.13 -6.41
N THR A 207 -8.91 -13.07 -7.08
CA THR A 207 -10.02 -12.21 -6.68
C THR A 207 -10.59 -12.64 -5.34
N LEU A 208 -10.79 -13.94 -5.13
CA LEU A 208 -11.36 -14.47 -3.89
C LEU A 208 -10.39 -14.31 -2.71
N GLU A 209 -9.15 -14.80 -2.85
CA GLU A 209 -8.13 -14.68 -1.81
C GLU A 209 -7.81 -13.20 -1.51
N GLY A 210 -7.79 -12.35 -2.54
CA GLY A 210 -7.58 -10.91 -2.38
C GLY A 210 -8.73 -10.21 -1.65
N TYR A 211 -9.96 -10.67 -1.83
CA TYR A 211 -11.10 -10.18 -1.07
C TYR A 211 -11.02 -10.58 0.40
N GLU A 212 -10.71 -11.84 0.68
CA GLU A 212 -10.53 -12.33 2.06
C GLU A 212 -9.39 -11.59 2.79
N LEU A 213 -8.28 -11.35 2.11
CA LEU A 213 -7.16 -10.59 2.67
C LEU A 213 -7.54 -9.14 2.96
N PHE A 214 -8.35 -8.52 2.09
CA PHE A 214 -8.84 -7.16 2.27
C PHE A 214 -9.81 -7.05 3.44
N ASP A 215 -10.75 -7.98 3.55
CA ASP A 215 -11.71 -8.04 4.64
C ASP A 215 -11.02 -8.24 6.00
N ASN A 216 -10.08 -9.18 6.06
CA ASN A 216 -9.23 -9.37 7.24
C ASN A 216 -8.42 -8.12 7.60
N MET A 217 -7.89 -7.39 6.61
CA MET A 217 -7.21 -6.13 6.84
C MET A 217 -8.15 -5.08 7.44
N MET A 218 -9.38 -4.96 6.92
CA MET A 218 -10.37 -4.02 7.45
C MET A 218 -10.76 -4.33 8.89
N ALA A 219 -10.96 -5.59 9.23
CA ALA A 219 -11.22 -6.03 10.60
C ALA A 219 -10.05 -5.69 11.54
N ARG A 220 -8.80 -5.91 11.11
CA ARG A 220 -7.59 -5.56 11.87
C ARG A 220 -7.47 -4.04 12.05
N ILE A 221 -7.78 -3.23 11.03
CA ILE A 221 -7.80 -1.76 11.14
C ILE A 221 -8.80 -1.33 12.22
N ASN A 222 -10.04 -1.84 12.17
CA ASN A 222 -11.08 -1.47 13.15
C ASN A 222 -10.66 -1.85 14.57
N LYS A 223 -10.10 -3.04 14.75
CA LYS A 223 -9.56 -3.50 16.04
C LYS A 223 -8.46 -2.57 16.55
N ASP A 224 -7.42 -2.35 15.74
CA ASP A 224 -6.23 -1.63 16.19
C ASP A 224 -6.49 -0.14 16.38
N VAL A 225 -7.38 0.48 15.56
CA VAL A 225 -7.84 1.85 15.81
C VAL A 225 -8.50 1.94 17.18
N SER A 226 -9.42 1.02 17.50
CA SER A 226 -10.09 0.98 18.80
C SER A 226 -9.10 0.83 19.96
N VAL A 227 -8.19 -0.14 19.86
CA VAL A 227 -7.16 -0.38 20.89
C VAL A 227 -6.25 0.82 21.08
N TYR A 228 -5.76 1.41 19.98
CA TYR A 228 -4.85 2.56 20.07
C TYR A 228 -5.55 3.80 20.64
N LEU A 229 -6.79 4.08 20.23
CA LEU A 229 -7.54 5.21 20.76
C LEU A 229 -7.81 5.06 22.26
N LEU A 230 -8.15 3.85 22.72
CA LEU A 230 -8.44 3.59 24.13
C LEU A 230 -7.17 3.56 25.01
N LYS A 231 -6.08 2.95 24.54
CA LYS A 231 -4.85 2.76 25.31
C LYS A 231 -3.88 3.93 25.27
N SER A 232 -3.90 4.76 24.21
CA SER A 232 -2.96 5.87 24.07
C SER A 232 -3.27 7.00 25.05
N GLU A 233 -2.24 7.68 25.52
CA GLU A 233 -2.33 8.88 26.36
C GLU A 233 -2.16 10.13 25.49
N ILE A 234 -3.06 11.09 25.61
CA ILE A 234 -2.97 12.36 24.91
C ILE A 234 -2.05 13.27 25.73
N ARG A 235 -0.84 13.52 25.23
CA ARG A 235 0.10 14.45 25.84
C ARG A 235 -0.08 15.83 25.21
N GLN A 236 -0.49 16.81 26.01
CA GLN A 236 -0.71 18.20 25.56
C GLN A 236 0.56 18.97 25.14
N ASN A 237 1.75 18.38 25.30
CA ASN A 237 3.04 19.02 25.02
C ASN A 237 3.69 18.49 23.74
N VAL A 238 3.01 18.54 22.62
CA VAL A 238 3.70 18.47 21.32
C VAL A 238 3.82 19.88 20.78
N GLU A 239 4.82 20.65 21.25
CA GLU A 239 5.37 21.70 20.43
C GLU A 239 5.72 21.06 19.09
N ARG A 240 4.93 21.35 18.06
CA ARG A 240 5.28 21.05 16.67
C ARG A 240 6.58 21.80 16.39
N LYS A 241 7.73 21.20 16.66
CA LYS A 241 8.97 21.64 16.03
C LYS A 241 8.75 21.45 14.54
N GLU A 242 8.51 22.57 13.86
CA GLU A 242 8.55 22.58 12.41
C GLU A 242 9.88 22.02 11.95
N VAL A 243 9.90 20.72 11.63
CA VAL A 243 10.99 20.11 10.89
C VAL A 243 10.76 20.45 9.41
N VAL A 244 10.54 21.72 9.11
CA VAL A 244 10.78 22.24 7.78
C VAL A 244 12.30 22.34 7.64
N LYS A 245 12.95 21.21 7.44
CA LYS A 245 14.22 21.23 6.73
C LYS A 245 13.90 21.92 5.42
N LYS A 246 14.44 23.15 5.26
CA LYS A 246 14.40 23.86 3.99
C LYS A 246 14.76 22.86 2.92
N THR A 247 13.74 22.34 2.23
CA THR A 247 13.96 21.56 1.03
C THR A 247 14.70 22.51 0.12
N ILE A 248 15.97 22.24 -0.14
CA ILE A 248 16.75 22.97 -1.12
C ILE A 248 16.12 22.57 -2.46
N THR A 249 15.04 23.27 -2.82
CA THR A 249 14.57 23.27 -4.19
C THR A 249 15.68 23.92 -5.00
N ASN A 250 16.06 23.30 -6.11
CA ASN A 250 17.02 23.83 -7.07
C ASN A 250 16.55 25.12 -7.77
N GLU A 251 15.58 25.80 -7.20
CA GLU A 251 15.21 27.20 -7.53
C GLU A 251 16.03 28.19 -6.71
N SER A 252 17.34 28.07 -6.74
CA SER A 252 18.21 29.17 -6.39
C SER A 252 18.35 30.02 -7.62
N LYS A 253 17.69 31.18 -7.51
CA LYS A 253 17.89 32.40 -8.31
C LYS A 253 19.28 32.46 -8.92
N ASP A 254 19.27 32.72 -10.22
CA ASP A 254 20.36 33.23 -11.02
C ASP A 254 21.44 33.97 -10.23
N THR A 255 22.46 33.26 -9.84
CA THR A 255 23.81 33.75 -9.87
C THR A 255 24.54 32.86 -10.86
N VAL A 256 24.51 33.28 -12.10
CA VAL A 256 25.38 32.75 -13.15
C VAL A 256 26.82 32.84 -12.62
N LYS A 257 27.30 31.76 -12.04
CA LYS A 257 28.72 31.56 -11.78
C LYS A 257 29.35 31.44 -13.14
N LYS A 258 29.95 32.58 -13.61
CA LYS A 258 30.80 32.57 -14.79
C LYS A 258 31.80 31.41 -14.62
N PRO A 259 31.95 30.55 -15.63
CA PRO A 259 32.91 29.44 -15.55
C PRO A 259 34.28 30.04 -15.25
N LYS A 260 34.95 29.60 -14.18
CA LYS A 260 36.34 29.91 -13.92
C LYS A 260 37.14 29.45 -15.14
N LYS A 261 37.64 30.38 -15.93
CA LYS A 261 38.64 30.10 -16.95
C LYS A 261 39.82 29.47 -16.21
N SER A 262 40.10 28.19 -16.47
CA SER A 262 41.37 27.62 -16.06
C SER A 262 42.43 28.30 -16.89
N ASP A 263 43.37 28.98 -16.25
CA ASP A 263 44.58 29.50 -16.91
C ASP A 263 45.46 28.30 -17.37
N LYS A 264 45.00 27.61 -18.42
CA LYS A 264 45.84 26.63 -19.13
C LYS A 264 46.80 27.43 -19.97
N VAL A 265 48.06 27.50 -19.54
CA VAL A 265 49.16 28.07 -20.30
C VAL A 265 49.25 27.39 -21.62
N GLY A 266 49.11 28.15 -22.71
CA GLY A 266 49.18 27.60 -24.04
C GLY A 266 50.58 27.05 -24.33
N ARG A 267 50.65 25.96 -25.07
CA ARG A 267 51.90 25.24 -25.38
C ARG A 267 53.02 26.10 -25.94
N ASN A 268 52.73 27.22 -26.61
CA ASN A 268 53.64 28.16 -27.19
C ASN A 268 53.85 29.46 -26.37
N GLN A 269 53.20 29.61 -25.25
CA GLN A 269 53.38 30.77 -24.33
C GLN A 269 54.65 30.61 -23.52
N LEU A 270 55.15 31.71 -22.97
CA LEU A 270 56.31 31.71 -22.09
C LEU A 270 55.97 30.89 -20.82
N CYS A 271 56.90 30.10 -20.35
CA CYS A 271 56.71 29.23 -19.20
C CYS A 271 56.58 30.10 -17.92
N PRO A 272 55.53 29.85 -17.07
CA PRO A 272 55.33 30.65 -15.87
C PRO A 272 56.43 30.42 -14.80
N CYS A 273 57.34 29.49 -14.98
CA CYS A 273 58.49 29.29 -14.09
C CYS A 273 59.58 30.36 -14.23
N GLY A 274 59.44 31.33 -15.13
CA GLY A 274 60.42 32.42 -15.32
C GLY A 274 61.64 32.06 -16.14
N SER A 275 61.72 30.87 -16.78
CA SER A 275 62.87 30.38 -17.55
C SER A 275 63.05 31.06 -18.92
N GLY A 276 62.13 31.92 -19.35
CA GLY A 276 62.15 32.58 -20.66
C GLY A 276 61.91 31.64 -21.86
N LYS A 277 61.70 30.33 -21.63
CA LYS A 277 61.43 29.31 -22.65
C LYS A 277 59.92 29.12 -22.85
N LYS A 278 59.52 28.63 -24.03
CA LYS A 278 58.13 28.25 -24.31
C LYS A 278 57.71 27.11 -23.40
N TYR A 279 56.49 27.09 -22.95
CA TYR A 279 55.93 26.09 -21.99
C TYR A 279 56.23 24.62 -22.44
N LYS A 280 56.10 24.32 -23.74
CA LYS A 280 56.41 23.00 -24.31
C LYS A 280 57.87 22.59 -24.26
N GLN A 281 58.77 23.53 -24.00
CA GLN A 281 60.24 23.30 -23.98
C GLN A 281 60.80 23.39 -22.54
N CYS A 282 59.90 23.59 -21.54
CA CYS A 282 60.24 23.70 -20.13
C CYS A 282 59.37 22.78 -19.28
N CYS A 283 58.40 23.31 -18.52
CA CYS A 283 57.56 22.56 -17.59
C CYS A 283 56.43 21.75 -18.26
N GLY A 284 56.22 21.95 -19.56
CA GLY A 284 55.21 21.21 -20.36
C GLY A 284 55.83 20.17 -21.33
N LYS A 285 57.03 19.66 -21.01
CA LYS A 285 57.72 18.65 -21.80
C LYS A 285 57.23 17.24 -21.48
#